data_658a8c8280627d606acd59c97a20545b
#
_entry.id   658a8c8280627d606acd59c97a20545b
#
_cell.length_a   1.000
_cell.length_b   1.000
_cell.length_c   1.000
_cell.angle_alpha   90.00
_cell.angle_beta   90.00
_cell.angle_gamma   90.00
#
_symmetry.space_group_name_H-M   'P 1'
#
loop_
_entity.id
_entity.type
_entity.pdbx_description
1 polymer ?
#
loop_
_entity_poly.entity_id
_entity_poly.type
_entity_poly.pdbx_seq_one_letter_code
_entity_poly.pdbx_strand_id
1 'polypeptide(L)'
;MELKCFRTLWGVTTPWPQTLDELQRVGCCGIEARVPLTVAERRQLADRLQASGLEYIAILFSGGGVLPAQHETPEQHLARLQTRFAEASSLNPRFVNLLAGNDRWPLAQQVDFLGKAHELAAGF
;
A
#
# COMPACT_ATOMS: atom_id res chain seq x y z
N MET A 1 -4.77 -25.95 -5.33
CA MET A 1 -4.19 -24.58 -5.11
C MET A 1 -4.94 -23.63 -6.01
N GLU A 2 -5.50 -22.56 -5.47
CA GLU A 2 -6.19 -21.52 -6.24
C GLU A 2 -5.24 -20.33 -6.40
N LEU A 3 -5.00 -19.92 -7.64
CA LEU A 3 -4.17 -18.75 -7.95
C LEU A 3 -5.06 -17.50 -8.03
N LYS A 4 -4.77 -16.49 -7.23
CA LYS A 4 -5.43 -15.19 -7.29
C LYS A 4 -4.54 -14.18 -8.01
N CYS A 5 -5.06 -13.56 -9.06
CA CYS A 5 -4.36 -12.55 -9.84
C CYS A 5 -4.81 -11.15 -9.43
N PHE A 6 -3.85 -10.27 -9.15
CA PHE A 6 -4.08 -8.86 -8.86
C PHE A 6 -3.45 -7.98 -9.93
N ARG A 7 -4.11 -6.91 -10.31
CA ARG A 7 -3.57 -5.90 -11.21
C ARG A 7 -2.96 -4.76 -10.39
N THR A 8 -1.68 -4.48 -10.58
CA THR A 8 -1.12 -3.23 -10.04
C THR A 8 -1.64 -2.04 -10.84
N LEU A 9 -2.04 -0.99 -10.12
CA LEU A 9 -2.43 0.30 -10.71
C LEU A 9 -1.28 1.29 -10.77
N TRP A 10 -0.06 0.86 -10.52
CA TRP A 10 1.13 1.68 -10.67
C TRP A 10 1.30 2.15 -12.10
N GLY A 11 1.30 3.48 -12.29
CA GLY A 11 1.41 4.09 -13.62
C GLY A 11 0.18 3.96 -14.51
N VAL A 12 -0.92 3.38 -14.02
CA VAL A 12 -2.19 3.30 -14.76
C VAL A 12 -2.87 4.67 -14.73
N THR A 13 -3.16 5.20 -15.91
CA THR A 13 -3.87 6.47 -16.11
C THR A 13 -5.28 6.27 -16.68
N THR A 14 -5.63 5.02 -17.01
CA THR A 14 -6.93 4.65 -17.55
C THR A 14 -8.05 4.97 -16.55
N PRO A 15 -9.17 5.56 -16.99
CA PRO A 15 -10.32 5.81 -16.13
C PRO A 15 -10.86 4.52 -15.49
N TRP A 16 -11.39 4.63 -14.28
CA TRP A 16 -11.83 3.48 -13.49
C TRP A 16 -12.82 2.54 -14.19
N PRO A 17 -13.84 3.02 -14.93
CA PRO A 17 -14.73 2.11 -15.64
C PRO A 17 -14.00 1.19 -16.64
N GLN A 18 -13.09 1.76 -17.44
CA GLN A 18 -12.28 1.00 -18.39
C GLN A 18 -11.31 0.05 -17.68
N THR A 19 -10.74 0.48 -16.54
CA THR A 19 -9.89 -0.38 -15.70
C THR A 19 -10.68 -1.57 -15.18
N LEU A 20 -11.92 -1.38 -14.73
CA LEU A 20 -12.80 -2.47 -14.27
C LEU A 20 -13.10 -3.47 -15.40
N ASP A 21 -13.47 -2.99 -16.58
CA ASP A 21 -13.75 -3.84 -17.74
C ASP A 21 -12.52 -4.68 -18.10
N GLU A 22 -11.33 -4.08 -18.05
CA GLU A 22 -10.07 -4.79 -18.29
C GLU A 22 -9.82 -5.87 -17.23
N LEU A 23 -10.02 -5.55 -15.95
CA LEU A 23 -9.85 -6.49 -14.84
C LEU A 23 -10.77 -7.70 -14.96
N GLN A 24 -12.03 -7.45 -15.27
CA GLN A 24 -13.03 -8.52 -15.48
C GLN A 24 -12.67 -9.39 -16.67
N ARG A 25 -12.26 -8.78 -17.79
CA ARG A 25 -11.87 -9.50 -19.01
C ARG A 25 -10.70 -10.44 -18.80
N VAL A 26 -9.71 -10.06 -17.96
CA VAL A 26 -8.51 -10.87 -17.70
C VAL A 26 -8.62 -11.75 -16.46
N GLY A 27 -9.76 -11.73 -15.76
CA GLY A 27 -10.01 -12.57 -14.58
C GLY A 27 -9.21 -12.19 -13.35
N CYS A 28 -8.86 -10.91 -13.18
CA CYS A 28 -8.27 -10.42 -11.95
C CYS A 28 -9.28 -10.42 -10.81
N CYS A 29 -8.85 -10.86 -9.61
CA CYS A 29 -9.67 -10.87 -8.40
C CYS A 29 -9.49 -9.62 -7.53
N GLY A 30 -8.52 -8.75 -7.86
CA GLY A 30 -8.28 -7.54 -7.09
C GLY A 30 -7.28 -6.60 -7.74
N ILE A 31 -7.02 -5.52 -7.03
CA ILE A 31 -6.05 -4.51 -7.42
C ILE A 31 -4.97 -4.33 -6.37
N GLU A 32 -3.80 -3.91 -6.82
CA GLU A 32 -2.73 -3.40 -5.99
C GLU A 32 -2.55 -1.91 -6.29
N ALA A 33 -2.71 -1.06 -5.28
CA ALA A 33 -2.58 0.39 -5.45
C ALA A 33 -2.10 1.07 -4.17
N ARG A 34 -1.57 2.29 -4.33
CA ARG A 34 -1.22 3.16 -3.18
C ARG A 34 -2.46 3.49 -2.37
N VAL A 35 -2.28 3.55 -1.06
CA VAL A 35 -3.30 4.10 -0.17
C VAL A 35 -3.43 5.59 -0.45
N PRO A 36 -4.64 6.09 -0.80
CA PRO A 36 -4.86 7.50 -1.05
C PRO A 36 -4.57 8.36 0.18
N LEU A 37 -4.10 9.58 -0.04
CA LEU A 37 -3.70 10.50 1.04
C LEU A 37 -4.90 11.12 1.75
N THR A 38 -5.94 11.44 1.01
CA THR A 38 -7.11 12.11 1.58
C THR A 38 -8.19 11.13 2.02
N VAL A 39 -8.96 11.51 3.04
CA VAL A 39 -10.11 10.72 3.52
C VAL A 39 -11.15 10.53 2.41
N ALA A 40 -11.39 11.57 1.60
CA ALA A 40 -12.36 11.52 0.50
C ALA A 40 -11.98 10.49 -0.56
N GLU A 41 -10.73 10.48 -0.98
CA GLU A 41 -10.22 9.50 -1.96
C GLU A 41 -10.24 8.08 -1.40
N ARG A 42 -9.90 7.90 -0.10
CA ARG A 42 -10.00 6.57 0.54
C ARG A 42 -11.44 6.05 0.55
N ARG A 43 -12.42 6.90 0.85
CA ARG A 43 -13.84 6.54 0.78
C ARG A 43 -14.25 6.15 -0.64
N GLN A 44 -13.89 6.96 -1.63
CA GLN A 44 -14.17 6.64 -3.03
C GLN A 44 -13.56 5.31 -3.46
N LEU A 45 -12.32 5.00 -3.03
CA LEU A 45 -11.69 3.72 -3.32
C LEU A 45 -12.45 2.58 -2.64
N ALA A 46 -12.80 2.72 -1.35
CA ALA A 46 -13.58 1.72 -0.62
C ALA A 46 -14.92 1.41 -1.30
N ASP A 47 -15.66 2.45 -1.70
CA ASP A 47 -16.94 2.31 -2.39
C ASP A 47 -16.78 1.56 -3.72
N ARG A 48 -15.74 1.87 -4.48
CA ARG A 48 -15.44 1.20 -5.76
C ARG A 48 -15.06 -0.27 -5.57
N LEU A 49 -14.22 -0.57 -4.59
CA LEU A 49 -13.83 -1.95 -4.26
C LEU A 49 -15.06 -2.76 -3.85
N GLN A 50 -15.91 -2.20 -2.98
CA GLN A 50 -17.13 -2.85 -2.54
C GLN A 50 -18.09 -3.09 -3.71
N ALA A 51 -18.33 -2.08 -4.55
CA ALA A 51 -19.25 -2.19 -5.70
C ALA A 51 -18.78 -3.21 -6.74
N SER A 52 -17.46 -3.38 -6.91
CA SER A 52 -16.88 -4.30 -7.89
C SER A 52 -16.57 -5.69 -7.32
N GLY A 53 -16.64 -5.89 -6.01
CA GLY A 53 -16.24 -7.12 -5.35
C GLY A 53 -14.73 -7.44 -5.44
N LEU A 54 -13.90 -6.43 -5.74
CA LEU A 54 -12.46 -6.59 -5.87
C LEU A 54 -11.76 -6.59 -4.52
N GLU A 55 -10.79 -7.49 -4.35
CA GLU A 55 -9.86 -7.47 -3.23
C GLU A 55 -8.81 -6.36 -3.41
N TYR A 56 -8.20 -5.92 -2.32
CA TYR A 56 -7.21 -4.84 -2.33
C TYR A 56 -5.89 -5.26 -1.71
N ILE A 57 -4.79 -4.91 -2.38
CA ILE A 57 -3.43 -4.92 -1.84
C ILE A 57 -2.96 -3.47 -1.71
N ALA A 58 -2.64 -3.06 -0.49
CA ALA A 58 -2.18 -1.71 -0.21
C ALA A 58 -0.69 -1.57 -0.48
N ILE A 59 -0.28 -0.54 -1.24
CA ILE A 59 1.13 -0.14 -1.38
C ILE A 59 1.40 1.01 -0.41
N LEU A 60 2.37 0.81 0.48
CA LEU A 60 2.86 1.82 1.42
C LEU A 60 4.34 2.13 1.18
N PHE A 61 4.72 3.37 1.48
CA PHE A 61 6.11 3.83 1.47
C PHE A 61 6.46 4.40 2.83
N SER A 62 7.47 3.85 3.48
CA SER A 62 7.94 4.37 4.77
C SER A 62 8.56 5.76 4.65
N GLY A 63 9.21 6.05 3.52
CA GLY A 63 9.77 7.37 3.20
C GLY A 63 8.78 8.39 2.62
N GLY A 64 7.47 8.09 2.59
CA GLY A 64 6.45 8.99 2.06
C GLY A 64 6.37 9.02 0.53
N GLY A 65 7.33 8.48 -0.17
CA GLY A 65 7.40 8.38 -1.63
C GLY A 65 8.25 7.19 -2.06
N VAL A 66 8.37 7.00 -3.38
CA VAL A 66 9.18 5.91 -3.97
C VAL A 66 10.65 6.02 -3.56
N LEU A 67 11.17 7.25 -3.60
CA LEU A 67 12.52 7.55 -3.15
C LEU A 67 12.42 8.33 -1.84
N PRO A 68 12.91 7.78 -0.71
CA PRO A 68 12.95 8.50 0.55
C PRO A 68 13.95 9.66 0.48
N ALA A 69 13.69 10.72 1.25
CA ALA A 69 14.64 11.81 1.39
C ALA A 69 15.91 11.31 2.09
N GLN A 70 17.08 11.73 1.59
CA GLN A 70 18.38 11.17 2.00
C GLN A 70 18.70 11.31 3.49
N HIS A 71 18.13 12.33 4.13
CA HIS A 71 18.39 12.70 5.52
C HIS A 71 17.33 12.19 6.52
N GLU A 72 16.29 11.48 6.03
CA GLU A 72 15.24 10.96 6.89
C GLU A 72 15.76 9.84 7.80
N THR A 73 15.37 9.90 9.07
CA THR A 73 15.74 8.92 10.08
C THR A 73 14.76 7.76 10.17
N PRO A 74 15.15 6.61 10.73
CA PRO A 74 14.23 5.50 10.98
C PRO A 74 13.01 5.89 11.80
N GLU A 75 13.16 6.77 12.78
CA GLU A 75 12.07 7.24 13.65
C GLU A 75 11.04 8.04 12.85
N GLN A 76 11.47 8.86 11.91
CA GLN A 76 10.57 9.60 11.00
C GLN A 76 9.81 8.65 10.09
N HIS A 77 10.47 7.61 9.57
CA HIS A 77 9.82 6.57 8.79
C HIS A 77 8.80 5.77 9.62
N LEU A 78 9.13 5.38 10.88
CA LEU A 78 8.21 4.65 11.76
C LEU A 78 6.98 5.48 12.13
N ALA A 79 7.16 6.76 12.47
CA ALA A 79 6.04 7.66 12.77
C ALA A 79 5.09 7.80 11.57
N ARG A 80 5.64 7.89 10.37
CA ARG A 80 4.85 7.92 9.13
C ARG A 80 4.12 6.60 8.92
N LEU A 81 4.79 5.46 9.10
CA LEU A 81 4.19 4.14 8.95
C LEU A 81 3.01 3.92 9.87
N GLN A 82 3.08 4.38 11.12
CA GLN A 82 1.94 4.29 12.05
C GLN A 82 0.68 4.94 11.48
N THR A 83 0.80 6.13 10.93
CA THR A 83 -0.30 6.83 10.26
C THR A 83 -0.76 6.06 9.00
N ARG A 84 0.18 5.60 8.17
CA ARG A 84 -0.12 4.94 6.92
C ARG A 84 -0.78 3.58 7.11
N PHE A 85 -0.40 2.82 8.15
CA PHE A 85 -1.07 1.57 8.50
C PHE A 85 -2.52 1.81 8.93
N ALA A 86 -2.78 2.80 9.79
CA ALA A 86 -4.14 3.16 10.18
C ALA A 86 -5.00 3.56 8.98
N GLU A 87 -4.45 4.33 8.04
CA GLU A 87 -5.13 4.70 6.80
C GLU A 87 -5.41 3.49 5.90
N ALA A 88 -4.43 2.58 5.76
CA ALA A 88 -4.58 1.35 4.99
C ALA A 88 -5.67 0.44 5.60
N SER A 89 -5.70 0.29 6.93
CA SER A 89 -6.70 -0.54 7.62
C SER A 89 -8.13 -0.11 7.32
N SER A 90 -8.36 1.19 7.07
CA SER A 90 -9.68 1.69 6.68
C SER A 90 -10.21 1.15 5.33
N LEU A 91 -9.32 0.57 4.52
CA LEU A 91 -9.63 -0.03 3.22
C LEU A 91 -9.71 -1.57 3.27
N ASN A 92 -9.52 -2.16 4.44
CA ASN A 92 -9.52 -3.61 4.66
C ASN A 92 -8.64 -4.38 3.63
N PRO A 93 -7.35 -4.04 3.50
CA PRO A 93 -6.50 -4.69 2.52
C PRO A 93 -6.24 -6.15 2.88
N ARG A 94 -6.18 -7.01 1.86
CA ARG A 94 -5.80 -8.41 2.03
C ARG A 94 -4.32 -8.56 2.39
N PHE A 95 -3.47 -7.71 1.81
CA PHE A 95 -2.04 -7.63 2.07
C PHE A 95 -1.57 -6.18 2.00
N VAL A 96 -0.45 -5.92 2.66
CA VAL A 96 0.28 -4.66 2.55
C VAL A 96 1.64 -4.95 1.92
N ASN A 97 1.87 -4.31 0.76
CA ASN A 97 3.18 -4.27 0.12
C ASN A 97 3.90 -3.01 0.60
N LEU A 98 4.93 -3.20 1.43
CA LEU A 98 5.66 -2.11 2.07
C LEU A 98 7.03 -1.92 1.42
N LEU A 99 7.24 -0.75 0.81
CA LEU A 99 8.56 -0.27 0.41
C LEU A 99 9.17 0.47 1.62
N ALA A 100 10.11 -0.21 2.27
CA ALA A 100 10.58 0.16 3.60
C ALA A 100 12.04 0.59 3.63
N GLY A 101 12.33 1.56 4.49
CA GLY A 101 13.70 1.94 4.82
C GLY A 101 14.32 2.95 3.87
N ASN A 102 15.64 3.07 3.99
CA ASN A 102 16.46 3.94 3.18
C ASN A 102 17.83 3.23 2.95
N ASP A 103 18.22 3.08 1.70
CA ASP A 103 19.45 2.37 1.29
C ASP A 103 20.74 3.01 1.85
N ARG A 104 20.65 4.25 2.35
CA ARG A 104 21.77 4.97 2.96
C ARG A 104 22.00 4.62 4.42
N TRP A 105 21.05 3.95 5.07
CA TRP A 105 21.22 3.54 6.45
C TRP A 105 22.19 2.37 6.55
N PRO A 106 23.04 2.35 7.60
CA PRO A 106 23.86 1.16 7.91
C PRO A 106 22.96 -0.06 8.08
N LEU A 107 23.47 -1.23 7.73
CA LEU A 107 22.72 -2.50 7.78
C LEU A 107 22.07 -2.74 9.17
N ALA A 108 22.80 -2.51 10.24
CA ALA A 108 22.26 -2.67 11.60
C ALA A 108 21.03 -1.78 11.86
N GLN A 109 21.02 -0.56 11.32
CA GLN A 109 19.91 0.37 11.43
C GLN A 109 18.72 -0.07 10.58
N GLN A 110 18.98 -0.63 9.38
CA GLN A 110 17.92 -1.21 8.52
C GLN A 110 17.25 -2.40 9.20
N VAL A 111 18.03 -3.30 9.82
CA VAL A 111 17.52 -4.48 10.54
C VAL A 111 16.67 -4.06 11.73
N ASP A 112 17.14 -3.13 12.55
CA ASP A 112 16.38 -2.60 13.69
C ASP A 112 15.06 -1.94 13.24
N PHE A 113 15.12 -1.13 12.18
CA PHE A 113 13.95 -0.49 11.59
C PHE A 113 12.92 -1.52 11.11
N LEU A 114 13.34 -2.56 10.37
CA LEU A 114 12.44 -3.59 9.87
C LEU A 114 11.78 -4.37 11.01
N GLY A 115 12.51 -4.67 12.09
CA GLY A 115 11.96 -5.28 13.30
C GLY A 115 10.85 -4.42 13.91
N LYS A 116 11.11 -3.14 14.13
CA LYS A 116 10.12 -2.19 14.65
C LYS A 116 8.93 -1.99 13.72
N ALA A 117 9.15 -1.95 12.41
CA ALA A 117 8.07 -1.86 11.43
C ALA A 117 7.18 -3.11 11.44
N HIS A 118 7.76 -4.30 11.63
CA HIS A 118 7.02 -5.54 11.80
C HIS A 118 6.15 -5.53 13.07
N GLU A 119 6.73 -5.15 14.21
CA GLU A 119 6.00 -5.01 15.48
C GLU A 119 4.83 -4.02 15.35
N LEU A 120 5.09 -2.89 14.70
CA LEU A 120 4.07 -1.88 14.43
C LEU A 120 2.93 -2.43 13.58
N ALA A 121 3.25 -3.17 12.51
CA ALA A 121 2.25 -3.77 11.62
C ALA A 121 1.35 -4.80 12.32
N ALA A 122 1.87 -5.50 13.34
CA ALA A 122 1.09 -6.48 14.11
C ALA A 122 -0.06 -5.86 14.92
N GLY A 123 -0.07 -4.53 15.08
CA GLY A 123 -1.13 -3.78 15.78
C GLY A 123 -2.30 -3.36 14.86
N PHE A 124 -2.22 -3.62 13.56
CA PHE A 124 -3.21 -3.25 12.54
C PHE A 124 -3.73 -4.47 11.78
#